data_142a09772d7b004451b8cd7d65c0dcf3
#
_entry.id   142a09772d7b004451b8cd7d65c0dcf3
#
_cell.length_a   1.000
_cell.length_b   1.000
_cell.length_c   1.000
_cell.angle_alpha   90.00
_cell.angle_beta   90.00
_cell.angle_gamma   90.00
#
_symmetry.space_group_name_H-M   'P 1'
#
loop_
_entity.id
_entity.type
_entity.pdbx_description
1 polymer ?
#
loop_
_entity_poly.entity_id
_entity_poly.type
_entity_poly.pdbx_seq_one_letter_code
_entity_poly.pdbx_strand_id
1 'polypeptide(L)'
;MFCPAHRKFEENIYSRRRGFHEAIGDTLSLSVSTVKHLRKVGLLTQAHKRLLLFKEDELDVNYLMKVALDRIAFIPFGYIVDKWRWFGDLFKGIASVDQMNAHWWKLREEIQGVKAPVPRTEEDLDPGAKFHVASGYFVSTMNQFQFYEALCKIAKEYEPNNPKKPLHRCDFYQNLDAGDVFREGLRQGSSLPWPDVMQIITGQRSMTAKPLRTYFSPLEKYLDKELAASGECIGWGRDCQ
;
A
#
# COMPACT_ATOMS: atom_id res chain seq x y z
N MET A 1 31.43 -15.45 13.97
CA MET A 1 30.99 -14.35 14.84
C MET A 1 30.59 -13.19 13.93
N PHE A 2 29.30 -13.04 13.58
CA PHE A 2 28.86 -11.98 12.66
C PHE A 2 28.69 -10.66 13.41
N CYS A 3 29.31 -9.60 12.89
CA CYS A 3 29.25 -8.26 13.47
C CYS A 3 27.80 -7.74 13.53
N PRO A 4 27.30 -7.21 14.67
CA PRO A 4 25.93 -6.71 14.80
C PRO A 4 25.56 -5.59 13.80
N ALA A 5 26.56 -4.83 13.34
CA ALA A 5 26.35 -3.78 12.33
C ALA A 5 26.02 -4.35 10.94
N HIS A 6 26.62 -5.49 10.59
CA HIS A 6 26.37 -6.16 9.31
C HIS A 6 24.96 -6.71 9.22
N ARG A 7 24.44 -7.27 10.32
CA ARG A 7 23.07 -7.79 10.40
C ARG A 7 22.00 -6.70 10.21
N LYS A 8 22.19 -5.53 10.84
CA LYS A 8 21.27 -4.39 10.67
C LYS A 8 21.23 -3.86 9.24
N PHE A 9 22.33 -3.95 8.52
CA PHE A 9 22.44 -3.53 7.14
C PHE A 9 21.71 -4.50 6.20
N GLU A 10 21.88 -5.82 6.39
CA GLU A 10 21.22 -6.86 5.60
C GLU A 10 19.71 -6.91 5.82
N GLU A 11 19.23 -6.78 7.06
CA GLU A 11 17.80 -6.75 7.39
C GLU A 11 17.07 -5.59 6.73
N ASN A 12 17.65 -4.40 6.76
CA ASN A 12 17.10 -3.22 6.09
C ASN A 12 17.06 -3.36 4.55
N ILE A 13 18.08 -3.98 3.96
CA ILE A 13 18.16 -4.20 2.51
C ILE A 13 17.13 -5.27 2.09
N TYR A 14 16.97 -6.34 2.87
CA TYR A 14 16.09 -7.46 2.51
C TYR A 14 14.61 -7.07 2.54
N SER A 15 14.16 -6.38 3.59
CA SER A 15 12.79 -5.86 3.69
C SER A 15 12.48 -4.85 2.58
N ARG A 16 13.41 -3.94 2.29
CA ARG A 16 13.23 -2.91 1.26
C ARG A 16 13.28 -3.48 -0.16
N ARG A 17 14.10 -4.51 -0.43
CA ARG A 17 14.12 -5.21 -1.73
C ARG A 17 12.81 -5.95 -1.99
N ARG A 18 12.26 -6.66 -1.01
CA ARG A 18 10.97 -7.35 -1.15
C ARG A 18 9.83 -6.36 -1.37
N GLY A 19 9.78 -5.29 -0.61
CA GLY A 19 8.78 -4.24 -0.80
C GLY A 19 8.86 -3.56 -2.17
N PHE A 20 10.04 -3.51 -2.77
CA PHE A 20 10.23 -2.99 -4.12
C PHE A 20 9.68 -3.97 -5.17
N HIS A 21 10.02 -5.25 -5.07
CA HIS A 21 9.58 -6.30 -5.98
C HIS A 21 8.06 -6.44 -6.02
N GLU A 22 7.42 -6.51 -4.86
CA GLU A 22 5.96 -6.65 -4.76
C GLU A 22 5.22 -5.40 -5.31
N ALA A 23 5.82 -4.20 -5.18
CA ALA A 23 5.22 -2.97 -5.69
C ALA A 23 5.09 -2.94 -7.22
N ILE A 24 5.89 -3.71 -7.95
CA ILE A 24 5.90 -3.73 -9.42
C ILE A 24 4.58 -4.25 -9.98
N GLY A 25 4.14 -5.44 -9.54
CA GLY A 25 2.88 -6.03 -9.98
C GLY A 25 1.68 -5.19 -9.57
N ASP A 26 1.71 -4.68 -8.34
CA ASP A 26 0.67 -3.83 -7.80
C ASP A 26 0.52 -2.50 -8.53
N THR A 27 1.63 -1.90 -8.99
CA THR A 27 1.62 -0.69 -9.84
C THR A 27 0.87 -0.93 -11.15
N LEU A 28 1.13 -2.06 -11.81
CA LEU A 28 0.42 -2.44 -13.04
C LEU A 28 -1.07 -2.69 -12.77
N SER A 29 -1.38 -3.36 -11.66
CA SER A 29 -2.75 -3.63 -11.23
C SER A 29 -3.56 -2.35 -11.07
N LEU A 30 -2.99 -1.27 -10.49
CA LEU A 30 -3.67 0.03 -10.38
C LEU A 30 -4.05 0.60 -11.74
N SER A 31 -3.19 0.49 -12.76
CA SER A 31 -3.47 1.00 -14.11
C SER A 31 -4.57 0.20 -14.83
N VAL A 32 -4.46 -1.13 -14.82
CA VAL A 32 -5.36 -2.00 -15.58
C VAL A 32 -6.72 -2.25 -14.91
N SER A 33 -6.88 -1.85 -13.65
CA SER A 33 -8.15 -1.98 -12.92
C SER A 33 -9.07 -0.77 -13.05
N THR A 34 -8.62 0.32 -13.69
CA THR A 34 -9.44 1.53 -13.85
C THR A 34 -10.63 1.29 -14.78
N VAL A 35 -11.75 1.97 -14.52
CA VAL A 35 -12.92 1.96 -15.40
C VAL A 35 -12.54 2.37 -16.83
N LYS A 36 -11.63 3.33 -16.96
CA LYS A 36 -11.08 3.79 -18.25
C LYS A 36 -10.40 2.66 -19.01
N HIS A 37 -9.51 1.92 -18.34
CA HIS A 37 -8.82 0.78 -18.93
C HIS A 37 -9.79 -0.33 -19.35
N LEU A 38 -10.68 -0.74 -18.46
CA LEU A 38 -11.65 -1.81 -18.69
C LEU A 38 -12.58 -1.50 -19.89
N ARG A 39 -12.94 -0.23 -20.08
CA ARG A 39 -13.66 0.22 -21.30
C ARG A 39 -12.79 0.12 -22.55
N LYS A 40 -11.53 0.56 -22.46
CA LYS A 40 -10.58 0.58 -23.58
C LYS A 40 -10.30 -0.83 -24.12
N VAL A 41 -10.21 -1.83 -23.25
CA VAL A 41 -9.96 -3.23 -23.64
C VAL A 41 -11.24 -4.05 -23.88
N GLY A 42 -12.42 -3.42 -23.80
CA GLY A 42 -13.70 -4.06 -24.09
C GLY A 42 -14.28 -4.95 -23.00
N LEU A 43 -13.69 -4.95 -21.80
CA LEU A 43 -14.21 -5.70 -20.64
C LEU A 43 -15.43 -5.04 -19.99
N LEU A 44 -15.57 -3.72 -20.11
CA LEU A 44 -16.78 -2.99 -19.78
C LEU A 44 -17.50 -2.60 -21.06
N THR A 45 -18.46 -3.41 -21.47
CA THR A 45 -19.31 -3.18 -22.66
C THR A 45 -20.58 -2.44 -22.26
N GLN A 46 -21.35 -1.99 -23.28
CA GLN A 46 -22.69 -1.41 -23.10
C GLN A 46 -23.70 -2.36 -22.40
N ALA A 47 -23.43 -3.67 -22.39
CA ALA A 47 -24.25 -4.63 -21.63
C ALA A 47 -24.20 -4.36 -20.11
N HIS A 48 -23.18 -3.70 -19.62
CA HIS A 48 -23.06 -3.22 -18.24
C HIS A 48 -23.76 -1.87 -18.02
N LYS A 49 -24.89 -1.64 -18.73
CA LYS A 49 -25.69 -0.38 -18.71
C LYS A 49 -26.02 0.10 -17.30
N ARG A 50 -26.13 -0.80 -16.33
CA ARG A 50 -26.40 -0.45 -14.94
C ARG A 50 -25.27 0.37 -14.31
N LEU A 51 -24.01 0.13 -14.69
CA LEU A 51 -22.84 0.92 -14.28
C LEU A 51 -22.80 2.29 -14.97
N LEU A 52 -23.39 2.41 -16.18
CA LEU A 52 -23.46 3.67 -16.94
C LEU A 52 -24.53 4.63 -16.42
N LEU A 53 -25.43 4.17 -15.51
CA LEU A 53 -26.45 5.01 -14.86
C LEU A 53 -25.89 5.79 -13.66
N PHE A 54 -24.74 5.38 -13.12
CA PHE A 54 -24.08 6.09 -12.03
C PHE A 54 -23.30 7.30 -12.56
N LYS A 55 -23.29 8.36 -11.80
CA LYS A 55 -22.39 9.50 -12.06
C LYS A 55 -20.94 9.04 -11.95
N GLU A 56 -20.05 9.65 -12.71
CA GLU A 56 -18.62 9.29 -12.69
C GLU A 56 -18.02 9.36 -11.28
N ASP A 57 -18.41 10.36 -10.49
CA ASP A 57 -17.93 10.53 -9.12
C ASP A 57 -18.40 9.41 -8.18
N GLU A 58 -19.60 8.86 -8.38
CA GLU A 58 -20.10 7.70 -7.61
C GLU A 58 -19.33 6.43 -7.97
N LEU A 59 -19.02 6.26 -9.25
CA LEU A 59 -18.19 5.14 -9.72
C LEU A 59 -16.78 5.22 -9.15
N ASP A 60 -16.20 6.41 -9.09
CA ASP A 60 -14.88 6.64 -8.52
C ASP A 60 -14.86 6.34 -7.02
N VAL A 61 -15.83 6.84 -6.25
CA VAL A 61 -15.92 6.57 -4.81
C VAL A 61 -16.05 5.07 -4.55
N ASN A 62 -16.91 4.36 -5.29
CA ASN A 62 -17.06 2.91 -5.15
C ASN A 62 -15.79 2.15 -5.51
N TYR A 63 -15.12 2.55 -6.60
CA TYR A 63 -13.85 1.95 -6.99
C TYR A 63 -12.75 2.20 -5.95
N LEU A 64 -12.61 3.45 -5.52
CA LEU A 64 -11.62 3.83 -4.51
C LEU A 64 -11.90 3.13 -3.17
N MET A 65 -13.17 2.99 -2.76
CA MET A 65 -13.54 2.25 -1.55
C MET A 65 -13.10 0.78 -1.65
N LYS A 66 -13.36 0.12 -2.79
CA LYS A 66 -12.91 -1.26 -3.02
C LYS A 66 -11.39 -1.38 -2.89
N VAL A 67 -10.64 -0.47 -3.54
CA VAL A 67 -9.17 -0.47 -3.47
C VAL A 67 -8.69 -0.15 -2.05
N ALA A 68 -9.36 0.76 -1.33
CA ALA A 68 -9.01 1.11 0.04
C ALA A 68 -9.22 -0.06 1.02
N LEU A 69 -10.31 -0.79 0.90
CA LEU A 69 -10.58 -1.99 1.73
C LEU A 69 -9.52 -3.07 1.53
N ASP A 70 -8.95 -3.18 0.33
CA ASP A 70 -7.88 -4.12 0.04
C ASP A 70 -6.50 -3.58 0.48
N ARG A 71 -6.17 -2.33 0.14
CA ARG A 71 -4.82 -1.77 0.31
C ARG A 71 -4.63 -0.97 1.59
N ILE A 72 -5.56 -0.06 1.92
CA ILE A 72 -5.43 0.79 3.12
C ILE A 72 -5.69 -0.02 4.39
N ALA A 73 -6.71 -0.88 4.40
CA ALA A 73 -7.00 -1.74 5.55
C ALA A 73 -5.86 -2.72 5.87
N PHE A 74 -5.05 -3.08 4.87
CA PHE A 74 -3.87 -3.93 5.05
C PHE A 74 -2.68 -3.20 5.69
N ILE A 75 -2.53 -1.88 5.49
CA ILE A 75 -1.35 -1.10 5.93
C ILE A 75 -1.02 -1.30 7.42
N PRO A 76 -1.98 -1.16 8.36
CA PRO A 76 -1.70 -1.38 9.78
C PRO A 76 -1.19 -2.80 10.07
N PHE A 77 -1.77 -3.81 9.43
CA PHE A 77 -1.33 -5.19 9.58
C PHE A 77 0.09 -5.39 9.06
N GLY A 78 0.39 -4.94 7.85
CA GLY A 78 1.74 -5.02 7.27
C GLY A 78 2.78 -4.33 8.13
N TYR A 79 2.44 -3.16 8.69
CA TYR A 79 3.31 -2.44 9.62
C TYR A 79 3.55 -3.22 10.93
N ILE A 80 2.49 -3.81 11.52
CA ILE A 80 2.60 -4.60 12.75
C ILE A 80 3.52 -5.79 12.54
N VAL A 81 3.38 -6.53 11.43
CA VAL A 81 4.24 -7.67 11.12
C VAL A 81 5.71 -7.26 11.03
N ASP A 82 6.00 -6.17 10.29
CA ASP A 82 7.36 -5.65 10.17
C ASP A 82 7.89 -5.10 11.51
N LYS A 83 7.06 -4.39 12.28
CA LYS A 83 7.41 -3.86 13.61
C LYS A 83 7.71 -4.99 14.59
N TRP A 84 6.81 -5.94 14.72
CA TRP A 84 6.95 -7.07 15.62
C TRP A 84 8.20 -7.89 15.32
N ARG A 85 8.50 -8.11 14.04
CA ARG A 85 9.61 -8.96 13.58
C ARG A 85 10.93 -8.20 13.41
N TRP A 86 10.94 -7.13 12.59
CA TRP A 86 12.17 -6.53 12.06
C TRP A 86 12.62 -5.27 12.75
N PHE A 87 11.69 -4.39 13.15
CA PHE A 87 12.04 -3.12 13.75
C PHE A 87 12.41 -3.23 15.23
N GLY A 88 12.32 -4.42 15.80
CA GLY A 88 13.05 -4.67 16.98
C GLY A 88 12.32 -5.13 18.17
N ASP A 89 11.04 -5.39 18.08
CA ASP A 89 10.37 -5.82 19.30
C ASP A 89 10.90 -7.22 19.69
N LEU A 90 11.06 -8.12 18.73
CA LEU A 90 11.66 -9.43 18.95
C LEU A 90 13.20 -9.42 18.92
N PHE A 91 13.80 -8.85 17.87
CA PHE A 91 15.26 -8.86 17.69
C PHE A 91 16.03 -7.87 18.55
N LYS A 92 15.36 -6.85 19.10
CA LYS A 92 15.96 -5.91 20.07
C LYS A 92 15.72 -6.31 21.52
N GLY A 93 15.01 -7.41 21.76
CA GLY A 93 14.69 -7.85 23.11
C GLY A 93 13.67 -6.97 23.83
N ILE A 94 12.82 -6.24 23.08
CA ILE A 94 11.72 -5.46 23.65
C ILE A 94 10.62 -6.41 24.14
N ALA A 95 10.39 -7.53 23.40
CA ALA A 95 9.55 -8.62 23.84
C ALA A 95 10.40 -9.86 24.04
N SER A 96 10.24 -10.55 25.16
CA SER A 96 10.83 -11.85 25.41
C SER A 96 10.05 -12.96 24.68
N VAL A 97 10.66 -14.12 24.51
CA VAL A 97 10.06 -15.27 23.81
C VAL A 97 8.75 -15.72 24.46
N ASP A 98 8.68 -15.64 25.78
CA ASP A 98 7.50 -15.95 26.59
C ASP A 98 6.41 -14.87 26.59
N GLN A 99 6.58 -13.81 25.83
CA GLN A 99 5.62 -12.70 25.68
C GLN A 99 5.30 -12.38 24.21
N MET A 100 5.74 -13.23 23.30
CA MET A 100 5.61 -12.98 21.86
C MET A 100 4.16 -12.80 21.42
N ASN A 101 3.27 -13.66 21.87
CA ASN A 101 1.87 -13.63 21.50
C ASN A 101 1.12 -12.47 22.16
N ALA A 102 1.35 -12.23 23.45
CA ALA A 102 0.77 -11.09 24.16
C ALA A 102 1.20 -9.76 23.51
N HIS A 103 2.49 -9.63 23.15
CA HIS A 103 3.00 -8.45 22.46
C HIS A 103 2.39 -8.25 21.05
N TRP A 104 2.17 -9.34 20.33
CA TRP A 104 1.46 -9.31 19.04
C TRP A 104 0.06 -8.71 19.19
N TRP A 105 -0.74 -9.22 20.11
CA TRP A 105 -2.11 -8.74 20.32
C TRP A 105 -2.16 -7.31 20.84
N LYS A 106 -1.19 -6.91 21.66
CA LYS A 106 -1.04 -5.51 22.06
C LYS A 106 -0.84 -4.58 20.86
N LEU A 107 0.04 -4.94 19.93
CA LEU A 107 0.24 -4.18 18.70
C LEU A 107 -1.01 -4.16 17.81
N ARG A 108 -1.73 -5.28 17.73
CA ARG A 108 -2.99 -5.39 16.98
C ARG A 108 -4.06 -4.44 17.53
N GLU A 109 -4.19 -4.36 18.84
CA GLU A 109 -5.14 -3.45 19.51
C GLU A 109 -4.73 -1.99 19.34
N GLU A 110 -3.48 -1.66 19.61
CA GLU A 110 -2.98 -0.28 19.56
C GLU A 110 -2.98 0.33 18.16
N ILE A 111 -2.57 -0.45 17.15
CA ILE A 111 -2.31 0.06 15.79
C ILE A 111 -3.47 -0.22 14.82
N GLN A 112 -4.19 -1.32 15.03
CA GLN A 112 -5.24 -1.76 14.11
C GLN A 112 -6.65 -1.75 14.73
N GLY A 113 -6.76 -1.55 16.05
CA GLY A 113 -8.04 -1.58 16.75
C GLY A 113 -8.66 -2.97 16.84
N VAL A 114 -7.88 -4.03 16.72
CA VAL A 114 -8.35 -5.43 16.68
C VAL A 114 -7.92 -6.16 17.94
N LYS A 115 -8.88 -6.64 18.71
CA LYS A 115 -8.68 -7.49 19.89
C LYS A 115 -8.71 -8.97 19.53
N ALA A 116 -8.06 -9.79 20.36
CA ALA A 116 -8.22 -11.23 20.27
C ALA A 116 -9.69 -11.62 20.52
N PRO A 117 -10.29 -12.47 19.67
CA PRO A 117 -11.71 -12.84 19.78
C PRO A 117 -11.98 -13.77 20.97
N VAL A 118 -10.97 -14.43 21.47
CA VAL A 118 -10.99 -15.32 22.63
C VAL A 118 -9.70 -15.14 23.43
N PRO A 119 -9.65 -15.56 24.73
CA PRO A 119 -8.41 -15.56 25.50
C PRO A 119 -7.30 -16.29 24.76
N ARG A 120 -6.11 -15.72 24.76
CA ARG A 120 -4.91 -16.26 24.10
C ARG A 120 -3.79 -16.48 25.09
N THR A 121 -2.98 -17.51 24.80
CA THR A 121 -1.77 -17.85 25.54
C THR A 121 -0.54 -17.76 24.66
N GLU A 122 0.64 -17.91 25.21
CA GLU A 122 1.88 -17.94 24.42
C GLU A 122 2.03 -19.22 23.56
N GLU A 123 1.28 -20.27 23.90
CA GLU A 123 1.23 -21.51 23.12
C GLU A 123 0.50 -21.36 21.77
N ASP A 124 -0.38 -20.34 21.65
CA ASP A 124 -1.14 -20.08 20.42
C ASP A 124 -0.25 -19.59 19.26
N LEU A 125 0.79 -18.82 19.53
CA LEU A 125 1.72 -18.21 18.55
C LEU A 125 1.01 -17.65 17.31
N ASP A 126 0.01 -16.80 17.52
CA ASP A 126 -0.81 -16.23 16.45
C ASP A 126 -0.03 -15.52 15.33
N PRO A 127 1.08 -14.80 15.59
CA PRO A 127 1.89 -14.20 14.52
C PRO A 127 2.55 -15.23 13.61
N GLY A 128 2.77 -16.47 14.10
CA GLY A 128 3.43 -17.54 13.36
C GLY A 128 2.78 -17.87 12.02
N ALA A 129 1.47 -17.68 11.90
CA ALA A 129 0.73 -18.00 10.68
C ALA A 129 1.12 -17.12 9.47
N LYS A 130 1.66 -15.92 9.68
CA LYS A 130 1.89 -14.92 8.60
C LYS A 130 3.27 -14.26 8.63
N PHE A 131 4.00 -14.30 9.74
CA PHE A 131 5.22 -13.53 9.89
C PHE A 131 6.32 -13.85 8.87
N HIS A 132 6.31 -15.03 8.28
CA HIS A 132 7.32 -15.48 7.32
C HIS A 132 7.07 -15.00 5.88
N VAL A 133 5.84 -14.57 5.55
CA VAL A 133 5.46 -14.17 4.19
C VAL A 133 5.14 -12.69 4.04
N ALA A 134 4.72 -12.01 5.10
CA ALA A 134 4.19 -10.65 5.03
C ALA A 134 5.27 -9.54 5.08
N SER A 135 6.54 -9.90 5.23
CA SER A 135 7.66 -8.95 5.32
C SER A 135 7.80 -8.09 4.06
N GLY A 136 7.85 -6.76 4.24
CA GLY A 136 8.04 -5.80 3.16
C GLY A 136 6.77 -5.33 2.46
N TYR A 137 5.60 -5.91 2.71
CA TYR A 137 4.34 -5.47 2.09
C TYR A 137 3.87 -4.09 2.55
N PHE A 138 4.22 -3.66 3.77
CA PHE A 138 4.00 -2.28 4.18
C PHE A 138 4.70 -1.29 3.24
N VAL A 139 5.97 -1.54 2.95
CA VAL A 139 6.79 -0.73 2.04
C VAL A 139 6.28 -0.83 0.60
N SER A 140 5.93 -2.03 0.14
CA SER A 140 5.35 -2.29 -1.17
C SER A 140 4.09 -1.46 -1.40
N THR A 141 3.18 -1.44 -0.43
CA THR A 141 1.94 -0.67 -0.51
C THR A 141 2.19 0.84 -0.67
N MET A 142 3.27 1.38 -0.11
CA MET A 142 3.64 2.79 -0.35
C MET A 142 4.24 2.99 -1.75
N ASN A 143 5.19 2.12 -2.13
CA ASN A 143 5.95 2.25 -3.36
C ASN A 143 5.09 2.10 -4.62
N GLN A 144 4.07 1.23 -4.62
CA GLN A 144 3.19 1.04 -5.77
C GLN A 144 2.52 2.36 -6.21
N PHE A 145 2.09 3.19 -5.26
CA PHE A 145 1.49 4.48 -5.58
C PHE A 145 2.52 5.50 -6.05
N GLN A 146 3.75 5.44 -5.56
CA GLN A 146 4.82 6.32 -5.99
C GLN A 146 5.28 6.00 -7.42
N PHE A 147 5.40 4.72 -7.75
CA PHE A 147 5.67 4.27 -9.13
C PHE A 147 4.51 4.64 -10.06
N TYR A 148 3.30 4.37 -9.63
CA TYR A 148 2.10 4.68 -10.41
C TYR A 148 2.00 6.17 -10.72
N GLU A 149 2.18 7.05 -9.72
CA GLU A 149 2.17 8.51 -9.93
C GLU A 149 3.23 8.95 -10.95
N ALA A 150 4.45 8.41 -10.85
CA ALA A 150 5.54 8.76 -11.76
C ALA A 150 5.23 8.33 -13.20
N LEU A 151 4.79 7.08 -13.39
CA LEU A 151 4.43 6.56 -14.71
C LEU A 151 3.23 7.30 -15.31
N CYS A 152 2.25 7.65 -14.50
CA CYS A 152 1.10 8.44 -14.91
C CYS A 152 1.47 9.88 -15.35
N LYS A 153 2.45 10.50 -14.71
CA LYS A 153 3.00 11.80 -15.13
C LYS A 153 3.71 11.70 -16.47
N ILE A 154 4.56 10.66 -16.64
CA ILE A 154 5.27 10.40 -17.90
C ILE A 154 4.27 10.16 -19.03
N ALA A 155 3.24 9.38 -18.78
CA ALA A 155 2.17 9.09 -19.73
C ALA A 155 1.25 10.30 -20.01
N LYS A 156 1.39 11.42 -19.28
CA LYS A 156 0.52 12.59 -19.34
C LYS A 156 -0.95 12.29 -19.02
N GLU A 157 -1.19 11.23 -18.28
CA GLU A 157 -2.50 10.77 -17.80
C GLU A 157 -2.86 11.33 -16.42
N TYR A 158 -1.87 11.79 -15.68
CA TYR A 158 -2.03 12.49 -14.42
C TYR A 158 -1.35 13.85 -14.46
N GLU A 159 -2.06 14.86 -13.96
CA GLU A 159 -1.55 16.23 -13.82
C GLU A 159 -2.01 16.80 -12.46
N PRO A 160 -1.06 17.21 -11.59
CA PRO A 160 -1.42 17.76 -10.28
C PRO A 160 -2.41 18.92 -10.39
N ASN A 161 -3.45 18.92 -9.55
CA ASN A 161 -4.50 19.93 -9.50
C ASN A 161 -5.39 20.01 -10.76
N ASN A 162 -5.28 19.11 -11.71
CA ASN A 162 -6.17 19.03 -12.84
C ASN A 162 -7.31 18.04 -12.58
N PRO A 163 -8.56 18.49 -12.38
CA PRO A 163 -9.69 17.60 -12.09
C PRO A 163 -10.05 16.67 -13.24
N LYS A 164 -9.61 16.98 -14.48
CA LYS A 164 -9.83 16.11 -15.65
C LYS A 164 -8.82 14.98 -15.76
N LYS A 165 -7.70 15.07 -15.04
CA LYS A 165 -6.62 14.07 -15.04
C LYS A 165 -6.23 13.69 -13.60
N PRO A 166 -7.16 13.19 -12.79
CA PRO A 166 -6.85 12.77 -11.42
C PRO A 166 -6.05 11.46 -11.43
N LEU A 167 -5.23 11.26 -10.40
CA LEU A 167 -4.33 10.12 -10.32
C LEU A 167 -5.07 8.76 -10.36
N HIS A 168 -6.19 8.63 -9.66
CA HIS A 168 -6.96 7.38 -9.57
C HIS A 168 -7.63 6.93 -10.88
N ARG A 169 -7.71 7.80 -11.90
CA ARG A 169 -8.25 7.48 -13.24
C ARG A 169 -7.16 7.23 -14.28
N CYS A 170 -5.88 7.31 -13.90
CA CYS A 170 -4.77 7.13 -14.83
C CYS A 170 -4.74 5.72 -15.42
N ASP A 171 -4.51 5.65 -16.72
CA ASP A 171 -4.22 4.43 -17.46
C ASP A 171 -3.02 4.67 -18.39
N PHE A 172 -1.85 4.14 -18.02
CA PHE A 172 -0.65 4.25 -18.84
C PHE A 172 -0.46 3.08 -19.82
N TYR A 173 -1.52 2.30 -20.05
CA TYR A 173 -1.50 1.18 -21.00
C TYR A 173 -1.08 1.62 -22.40
N GLN A 174 -0.16 0.89 -23.01
CA GLN A 174 0.46 1.16 -24.33
C GLN A 174 1.24 2.49 -24.42
N ASN A 175 1.54 3.15 -23.32
CA ASN A 175 2.42 4.31 -23.33
C ASN A 175 3.88 3.85 -23.34
N LEU A 176 4.57 4.14 -24.46
CA LEU A 176 5.94 3.68 -24.67
C LEU A 176 6.92 4.36 -23.71
N ASP A 177 6.79 5.66 -23.48
CA ASP A 177 7.69 6.43 -22.61
C ASP A 177 7.63 5.91 -21.16
N ALA A 178 6.42 5.70 -20.64
CA ALA A 178 6.22 5.11 -19.30
C ALA A 178 6.76 3.68 -19.23
N GLY A 179 6.54 2.89 -20.30
CA GLY A 179 7.04 1.52 -20.44
C GLY A 179 8.57 1.45 -20.48
N ASP A 180 9.23 2.39 -21.12
CA ASP A 180 10.70 2.43 -21.24
C ASP A 180 11.35 2.78 -19.90
N VAL A 181 10.85 3.78 -19.20
CA VAL A 181 11.34 4.13 -17.87
C VAL A 181 11.13 2.99 -16.87
N PHE A 182 9.97 2.35 -16.90
CA PHE A 182 9.69 1.22 -16.02
C PHE A 182 10.60 0.01 -16.33
N ARG A 183 10.79 -0.30 -17.61
CA ARG A 183 11.69 -1.36 -18.09
C ARG A 183 13.14 -1.09 -17.70
N GLU A 184 13.59 0.17 -17.77
CA GLU A 184 14.95 0.55 -17.38
C GLU A 184 15.18 0.29 -15.88
N GLY A 185 14.22 0.66 -15.02
CA GLY A 185 14.27 0.32 -13.60
C GLY A 185 14.31 -1.19 -13.35
N LEU A 186 13.49 -1.97 -14.06
CA LEU A 186 13.43 -3.43 -13.92
C LEU A 186 14.71 -4.13 -14.39
N ARG A 187 15.39 -3.62 -15.43
CA ARG A 187 16.66 -4.18 -15.93
C ARG A 187 17.77 -4.17 -14.89
N GLN A 188 17.69 -3.28 -13.92
CA GLN A 188 18.71 -3.21 -12.86
C GLN A 188 18.67 -4.43 -11.93
N GLY A 189 17.54 -5.09 -11.80
CA GLY A 189 17.36 -6.25 -10.93
C GLY A 189 17.87 -5.95 -9.51
N SER A 190 18.89 -6.69 -9.06
CA SER A 190 19.55 -6.47 -7.77
C SER A 190 20.94 -5.84 -7.89
N SER A 191 21.33 -5.35 -9.08
CA SER A 191 22.65 -4.77 -9.31
C SER A 191 22.85 -3.40 -8.67
N LEU A 192 21.77 -2.64 -8.46
CA LEU A 192 21.80 -1.32 -7.83
C LEU A 192 21.08 -1.31 -6.46
N PRO A 193 21.50 -0.42 -5.56
CA PRO A 193 20.74 -0.10 -4.36
C PRO A 193 19.34 0.42 -4.70
N TRP A 194 18.34 0.10 -3.86
CA TRP A 194 16.94 0.50 -4.11
C TRP A 194 16.74 2.03 -4.32
N PRO A 195 17.49 2.97 -3.70
CA PRO A 195 17.32 4.39 -3.96
C PRO A 195 17.69 4.79 -5.39
N ASP A 196 18.64 4.08 -6.00
CA ASP A 196 19.07 4.35 -7.37
C ASP A 196 18.02 3.85 -8.37
N VAL A 197 17.44 2.68 -8.12
CA VAL A 197 16.32 2.17 -8.94
C VAL A 197 15.08 3.05 -8.77
N MET A 198 14.79 3.50 -7.55
CA MET A 198 13.71 4.47 -7.28
C MET A 198 13.93 5.77 -8.07
N GLN A 199 15.16 6.29 -8.13
CA GLN A 199 15.53 7.46 -8.92
C GLN A 199 15.26 7.25 -10.41
N ILE A 200 15.57 6.09 -10.96
CA ILE A 200 15.31 5.75 -12.36
C ILE A 200 13.81 5.80 -12.66
N ILE A 201 12.99 5.17 -11.81
CA ILE A 201 11.55 5.04 -12.09
C ILE A 201 10.79 6.33 -11.75
N THR A 202 11.15 7.01 -10.66
CA THR A 202 10.32 8.10 -10.10
C THR A 202 10.97 9.47 -10.12
N GLY A 203 12.26 9.56 -10.44
CA GLY A 203 13.04 10.77 -10.25
C GLY A 203 13.38 11.12 -8.80
N GLN A 204 13.05 10.24 -7.83
CA GLN A 204 13.27 10.46 -6.39
C GLN A 204 14.07 9.31 -5.79
N ARG A 205 14.87 9.61 -4.76
CA ARG A 205 15.69 8.60 -4.05
C ARG A 205 15.09 8.14 -2.73
N SER A 206 13.94 8.68 -2.35
CA SER A 206 13.29 8.41 -1.07
C SER A 206 11.85 7.96 -1.26
N MET A 207 11.36 7.13 -0.34
CA MET A 207 9.97 6.69 -0.29
C MET A 207 9.09 7.75 0.36
N THR A 208 7.86 7.90 -0.14
CA THR A 208 6.88 8.83 0.42
C THR A 208 5.46 8.29 0.29
N ALA A 209 4.63 8.55 1.28
CA ALA A 209 3.20 8.23 1.26
C ALA A 209 2.35 9.27 0.52
N LYS A 210 2.94 10.36 0.04
CA LYS A 210 2.19 11.44 -0.63
C LYS A 210 1.37 10.96 -1.84
N PRO A 211 1.91 10.14 -2.75
CA PRO A 211 1.14 9.62 -3.89
C PRO A 211 -0.07 8.76 -3.48
N LEU A 212 0.08 7.95 -2.43
CA LEU A 212 -1.02 7.18 -1.86
C LEU A 212 -2.15 8.11 -1.40
N ARG A 213 -1.85 9.13 -0.60
CA ARG A 213 -2.85 10.11 -0.16
C ARG A 213 -3.47 10.87 -1.33
N THR A 214 -2.67 11.23 -2.34
CA THR A 214 -3.18 11.86 -3.57
C THR A 214 -4.18 10.96 -4.30
N TYR A 215 -3.88 9.67 -4.39
CA TYR A 215 -4.74 8.69 -5.05
C TYR A 215 -6.10 8.55 -4.35
N PHE A 216 -6.12 8.50 -3.02
CA PHE A 216 -7.34 8.33 -2.23
C PHE A 216 -8.01 9.65 -1.82
N SER A 217 -7.49 10.81 -2.20
CA SER A 217 -8.04 12.10 -1.76
C SER A 217 -9.54 12.32 -2.08
N PRO A 218 -10.10 11.80 -3.20
CA PRO A 218 -11.56 11.91 -3.42
C PRO A 218 -12.38 11.07 -2.44
N LEU A 219 -11.89 9.88 -2.09
CA LEU A 219 -12.53 9.03 -1.09
C LEU A 219 -12.41 9.62 0.32
N GLU A 220 -11.23 10.15 0.68
CA GLU A 220 -11.01 10.83 1.97
C GLU A 220 -12.04 11.96 2.16
N LYS A 221 -12.19 12.82 1.15
CA LYS A 221 -13.20 13.92 1.17
C LYS A 221 -14.65 13.43 1.27
N TYR A 222 -14.97 12.33 0.60
CA TYR A 222 -16.30 11.73 0.68
C TYR A 222 -16.56 11.19 2.10
N LEU A 223 -15.61 10.46 2.67
CA LEU A 223 -15.73 9.92 4.02
C LEU A 223 -15.82 11.01 5.09
N ASP A 224 -15.00 12.05 4.99
CA ASP A 224 -15.04 13.20 5.91
C ASP A 224 -16.45 13.83 5.93
N LYS A 225 -17.07 13.97 4.76
CA LYS A 225 -18.43 14.50 4.64
C LYS A 225 -19.49 13.58 5.27
N GLU A 226 -19.40 12.27 5.00
CA GLU A 226 -20.36 11.28 5.53
C GLU A 226 -20.23 11.16 7.05
N LEU A 227 -19.00 11.10 7.58
CA LEU A 227 -18.75 11.04 9.02
C LEU A 227 -19.21 12.30 9.75
N ALA A 228 -18.97 13.48 9.15
CA ALA A 228 -19.49 14.74 9.70
C ALA A 228 -21.02 14.77 9.72
N ALA A 229 -21.69 14.18 8.73
CA ALA A 229 -23.15 14.13 8.65
C ALA A 229 -23.77 13.10 9.62
N SER A 230 -23.09 11.95 9.82
CA SER A 230 -23.58 10.88 10.71
C SER A 230 -23.25 11.14 12.19
N GLY A 231 -22.25 11.98 12.47
CA GLY A 231 -21.74 12.20 13.83
C GLY A 231 -21.01 11.01 14.42
N GLU A 232 -20.63 10.04 13.59
CA GLU A 232 -19.89 8.86 14.02
C GLU A 232 -18.44 9.20 14.37
N CYS A 233 -17.94 8.52 15.38
CA CYS A 233 -16.58 8.71 15.86
C CYS A 233 -15.55 8.09 14.90
N ILE A 234 -14.43 8.81 14.71
CA ILE A 234 -13.27 8.32 13.94
C ILE A 234 -12.26 7.75 14.92
N GLY A 235 -11.91 6.47 14.74
CA GLY A 235 -10.90 5.80 15.54
C GLY A 235 -11.45 4.62 16.33
N TRP A 236 -10.71 4.21 17.36
CA TRP A 236 -11.07 3.13 18.28
C TRP A 236 -10.54 3.40 19.69
N GLY A 237 -11.13 2.74 20.69
CA GLY A 237 -10.76 2.89 22.08
C GLY A 237 -11.59 3.94 22.82
N ARG A 238 -10.98 4.59 23.84
CA ARG A 238 -11.70 5.49 24.76
C ARG A 238 -12.14 6.80 24.10
N ASP A 239 -11.47 7.20 23.05
CA ASP A 239 -11.73 8.47 22.35
C ASP A 239 -13.02 8.41 21.49
N CYS A 240 -13.62 7.23 21.38
CA CYS A 240 -14.85 6.95 20.62
C CYS A 240 -16.05 6.57 21.53
N GLN A 241 -16.04 7.00 22.79
CA GLN A 241 -17.17 6.79 23.72
C GLN A 241 -18.03 8.03 23.85
#